data_9e42645d22e7be41d3ff10883bfc7b09
#
_entry.id   9e42645d22e7be41d3ff10883bfc7b09
#
_cell.length_a   1.000
_cell.length_b   1.000
_cell.length_c   1.000
_cell.angle_alpha   90.00
_cell.angle_beta   90.00
_cell.angle_gamma   90.00
#
_symmetry.space_group_name_H-M   'P 1'
#
loop_
_entity.id
_entity.type
_entity.pdbx_description
1 polymer ?
#
loop_
_entity_poly.entity_id
_entity_poly.type
_entity_poly.pdbx_seq_one_letter_code
_entity_poly.pdbx_strand_id
1 'polypeptide(L)'
;MKGISIHQETAFPDEGVTSLTVSGEAVFNLKIRCPYWVGSSSLNVIVNGKREKIKAGVDGYVSINRQWKDGDKVRIELPMKLEIVPLNEATHYLALKYGPIVLAARISDEHLSKDDFRSARSTVAMKDYPVIDVPAFIGDIRKIPAAVIRKKGEKLAFLCSKDNVVSKPVELVPFNTIHWSRYAVYFRHYDKKENYLAELKKSEIGRAHV
;
A
#
# COMPACT_ATOMS: atom_id res chain seq x y z
N MET A 1 -8.47 30.54 -30.81
CA MET A 1 -8.08 30.47 -29.37
C MET A 1 -6.94 29.47 -29.28
N LYS A 2 -5.77 29.84 -28.73
CA LYS A 2 -4.76 28.86 -28.37
C LYS A 2 -5.33 28.03 -27.21
N GLY A 3 -5.45 26.74 -27.39
CA GLY A 3 -5.97 25.86 -26.35
C GLY A 3 -5.01 25.79 -25.15
N ILE A 4 -5.55 25.56 -23.95
CA ILE A 4 -4.77 25.19 -22.75
C ILE A 4 -4.55 23.71 -22.76
N SER A 5 -3.33 23.26 -22.44
CA SER A 5 -3.04 21.86 -22.10
C SER A 5 -2.28 21.76 -20.78
N ILE A 6 -2.46 20.63 -20.10
CA ILE A 6 -1.74 20.29 -18.87
C ILE A 6 -1.06 18.96 -19.11
N HIS A 7 0.27 18.97 -19.05
CA HIS A 7 1.09 17.75 -19.10
C HIS A 7 1.38 17.28 -17.68
N GLN A 8 1.13 15.99 -17.40
CA GLN A 8 1.39 15.37 -16.09
C GLN A 8 2.52 14.36 -16.18
N GLU A 9 3.49 14.50 -15.29
CA GLU A 9 4.58 13.54 -15.09
C GLU A 9 4.49 12.97 -13.68
N THR A 10 4.50 11.63 -13.55
CA THR A 10 4.36 10.97 -12.27
C THR A 10 5.00 9.59 -12.25
N ALA A 11 5.65 9.24 -11.15
CA ALA A 11 6.06 7.88 -10.83
C ALA A 11 5.15 7.26 -9.74
N PHE A 12 3.97 7.86 -9.51
CA PHE A 12 3.01 7.31 -8.56
C PHE A 12 2.56 5.91 -9.00
N PRO A 13 2.50 4.93 -8.10
CA PRO A 13 2.62 5.02 -6.65
C PRO A 13 4.03 4.74 -6.08
N ASP A 14 5.04 4.55 -6.92
CA ASP A 14 6.41 4.31 -6.43
C ASP A 14 6.96 5.53 -5.67
N GLU A 15 6.54 6.72 -6.10
CA GLU A 15 6.81 8.00 -5.44
C GLU A 15 5.51 8.76 -5.16
N GLY A 16 5.46 9.42 -4.01
CA GLY A 16 4.31 10.25 -3.63
C GLY A 16 4.35 11.65 -4.24
N VAL A 17 4.83 11.79 -5.49
CA VAL A 17 5.00 13.09 -6.15
C VAL A 17 4.43 13.02 -7.57
N THR A 18 3.79 14.11 -7.97
CA THR A 18 3.41 14.35 -9.37
C THR A 18 3.69 15.78 -9.75
N SER A 19 4.05 16.02 -11.01
CA SER A 19 4.32 17.33 -11.55
C SER A 19 3.39 17.61 -12.72
N LEU A 20 2.86 18.83 -12.76
CA LEU A 20 2.05 19.32 -13.87
C LEU A 20 2.79 20.48 -14.53
N THR A 21 2.75 20.54 -15.86
CA THR A 21 3.23 21.67 -16.65
C THR A 21 2.07 22.22 -17.48
N VAL A 22 1.81 23.52 -17.36
CA VAL A 22 0.77 24.20 -18.12
C VAL A 22 1.37 24.70 -19.43
N SER A 23 0.66 24.49 -20.53
CA SER A 23 0.99 25.08 -21.83
C SER A 23 -0.14 26.00 -22.31
N GLY A 24 0.22 27.21 -22.73
CA GLY A 24 -0.72 28.28 -23.08
C GLY A 24 -1.03 29.19 -21.89
N GLU A 25 -1.88 30.19 -22.13
CA GLU A 25 -2.24 31.21 -21.13
C GLU A 25 -3.75 31.29 -20.95
N ALA A 26 -4.24 31.20 -19.73
CA ALA A 26 -5.64 31.42 -19.38
C ALA A 26 -5.85 31.63 -17.88
N VAL A 27 -6.98 32.22 -17.52
CA VAL A 27 -7.47 32.23 -16.13
C VAL A 27 -8.35 31.02 -15.92
N PHE A 28 -7.95 30.11 -15.00
CA PHE A 28 -8.78 28.99 -14.59
C PHE A 28 -8.48 28.53 -13.17
N ASN A 29 -9.40 27.78 -12.61
CA ASN A 29 -9.27 27.18 -11.30
C ASN A 29 -8.77 25.74 -11.43
N LEU A 30 -7.52 25.49 -11.08
CA LEU A 30 -6.95 24.15 -10.99
C LEU A 30 -7.41 23.50 -9.69
N LYS A 31 -8.17 22.40 -9.80
CA LYS A 31 -8.58 21.59 -8.66
C LYS A 31 -7.71 20.35 -8.52
N ILE A 32 -7.10 20.20 -7.36
CA ILE A 32 -6.23 19.06 -7.01
C ILE A 32 -6.93 18.27 -5.91
N ARG A 33 -7.19 17.00 -6.17
CA ARG A 33 -7.78 16.13 -5.16
C ARG A 33 -6.80 15.88 -4.00
N CYS A 34 -7.27 16.04 -2.78
CA CYS A 34 -6.59 15.60 -1.58
C CYS A 34 -7.13 14.23 -1.17
N PRO A 35 -6.41 13.12 -1.42
CA PRO A 35 -6.89 11.79 -1.03
C PRO A 35 -7.01 11.66 0.49
N TYR A 36 -7.98 10.87 0.98
CA TYR A 36 -8.23 10.70 2.41
C TYR A 36 -7.01 10.21 3.21
N TRP A 37 -6.16 9.38 2.57
CA TRP A 37 -4.96 8.82 3.20
C TRP A 37 -3.81 9.84 3.37
N VAL A 38 -3.85 10.98 2.67
CA VAL A 38 -2.86 12.06 2.83
C VAL A 38 -3.19 12.93 4.05
N GLY A 39 -4.48 13.09 4.35
CA GLY A 39 -4.93 14.08 5.33
C GLY A 39 -4.83 15.52 4.82
N SER A 40 -5.81 16.34 5.16
CA SER A 40 -5.97 17.71 4.62
C SER A 40 -4.81 18.66 4.89
N SER A 41 -4.01 18.40 5.92
CA SER A 41 -2.86 19.24 6.33
C SER A 41 -1.51 18.75 5.77
N SER A 42 -1.48 17.58 5.16
CA SER A 42 -0.25 16.93 4.70
C SER A 42 -0.01 17.07 3.20
N LEU A 43 -1.03 17.43 2.44
CA LEU A 43 -0.90 17.75 1.00
C LEU A 43 -0.02 18.99 0.84
N ASN A 44 1.04 18.86 0.05
CA ASN A 44 1.93 19.95 -0.26
C ASN A 44 1.84 20.29 -1.75
N VAL A 45 1.50 21.52 -2.08
CA VAL A 45 1.42 21.99 -3.45
C VAL A 45 2.39 23.16 -3.63
N ILE A 46 3.24 23.06 -4.64
CA ILE A 46 4.29 24.01 -4.96
C ILE A 46 4.05 24.52 -6.40
N VAL A 47 3.83 25.81 -6.54
CA VAL A 47 3.66 26.45 -7.85
C VAL A 47 4.89 27.30 -8.16
N ASN A 48 5.57 27.00 -9.26
CA ASN A 48 6.80 27.69 -9.69
C ASN A 48 7.85 27.82 -8.57
N GLY A 49 8.04 26.72 -7.79
CA GLY A 49 8.99 26.68 -6.68
C GLY A 49 8.48 27.30 -5.38
N LYS A 50 7.30 27.93 -5.36
CA LYS A 50 6.72 28.53 -4.15
C LYS A 50 5.63 27.63 -3.58
N ARG A 51 5.74 27.29 -2.30
CA ARG A 51 4.71 26.52 -1.58
C ARG A 51 3.45 27.34 -1.40
N GLU A 52 2.32 26.78 -1.80
CA GLU A 52 1.01 27.37 -1.59
C GLU A 52 0.47 27.07 -0.19
N LYS A 53 -0.04 28.09 0.50
CA LYS A 53 -0.68 27.94 1.83
C LYS A 53 -2.16 27.63 1.66
N ILE A 54 -2.48 26.44 1.18
CA ILE A 54 -3.83 26.01 0.85
C ILE A 54 -4.21 24.76 1.62
N LYS A 55 -5.50 24.59 1.89
CA LYS A 55 -6.07 23.39 2.51
C LYS A 55 -7.18 22.85 1.61
N ALA A 56 -7.40 21.55 1.68
CA ALA A 56 -8.53 20.95 0.99
C ALA A 56 -9.84 21.46 1.61
N GLY A 57 -10.76 21.80 0.72
CA GLY A 57 -12.13 22.14 1.09
C GLY A 57 -12.93 20.90 1.54
N VAL A 58 -14.18 21.14 1.89
CA VAL A 58 -15.12 20.08 2.30
C VAL A 58 -15.40 19.09 1.16
N ASP A 59 -15.18 19.52 -0.08
CA ASP A 59 -15.29 18.69 -1.28
C ASP A 59 -14.06 17.76 -1.50
N GLY A 60 -13.05 17.86 -0.62
CA GLY A 60 -11.82 17.09 -0.71
C GLY A 60 -10.84 17.60 -1.78
N TYR A 61 -11.02 18.81 -2.30
CA TYR A 61 -10.13 19.41 -3.29
C TYR A 61 -9.44 20.66 -2.75
N VAL A 62 -8.20 20.80 -3.18
CA VAL A 62 -7.48 22.09 -3.13
C VAL A 62 -7.74 22.83 -4.42
N SER A 63 -8.06 24.11 -4.34
CA SER A 63 -8.36 24.98 -5.49
C SER A 63 -7.33 26.08 -5.62
N ILE A 64 -6.78 26.25 -6.82
CA ILE A 64 -5.82 27.30 -7.16
C ILE A 64 -6.39 28.09 -8.33
N ASN A 65 -7.00 29.23 -8.03
CA ASN A 65 -7.55 30.13 -9.03
C ASN A 65 -6.54 31.25 -9.35
N ARG A 66 -6.00 31.24 -10.56
CA ARG A 66 -5.04 32.26 -11.00
C ARG A 66 -4.99 32.36 -12.52
N GLN A 67 -4.33 33.42 -13.01
CA GLN A 67 -3.88 33.48 -14.40
C GLN A 67 -2.66 32.55 -14.54
N TRP A 68 -2.81 31.51 -15.34
CA TRP A 68 -1.75 30.56 -15.67
C TRP A 68 -1.03 31.04 -16.92
N LYS A 69 0.28 30.80 -16.94
CA LYS A 69 1.15 31.17 -18.08
C LYS A 69 1.77 29.90 -18.67
N ASP A 70 2.19 30.02 -19.91
CA ASP A 70 2.95 28.96 -20.58
C ASP A 70 4.22 28.62 -19.78
N GLY A 71 4.45 27.32 -19.54
CA GLY A 71 5.56 26.82 -18.74
C GLY A 71 5.35 26.83 -17.20
N ASP A 72 4.21 27.31 -16.68
CA ASP A 72 3.92 27.23 -15.25
C ASP A 72 3.96 25.76 -14.77
N LYS A 73 4.64 25.52 -13.63
CA LYS A 73 4.83 24.20 -13.05
C LYS A 73 4.14 24.08 -11.70
N VAL A 74 3.43 22.96 -11.51
CA VAL A 74 2.80 22.61 -10.23
C VAL A 74 3.36 21.27 -9.77
N ARG A 75 4.06 21.25 -8.64
CA ARG A 75 4.52 20.04 -7.98
C ARG A 75 3.58 19.72 -6.82
N ILE A 76 3.07 18.51 -6.82
CA ILE A 76 2.12 18.01 -5.83
C ILE A 76 2.80 16.87 -5.08
N GLU A 77 2.91 17.01 -3.75
CA GLU A 77 3.50 16.01 -2.89
C GLU A 77 2.40 15.36 -2.04
N LEU A 78 2.29 14.05 -2.16
CA LEU A 78 1.32 13.18 -1.53
C LEU A 78 2.07 12.25 -0.56
N PRO A 79 2.37 12.67 0.68
CA PRO A 79 3.16 11.85 1.60
C PRO A 79 2.42 10.57 1.95
N MET A 80 3.03 9.43 1.60
CA MET A 80 2.52 8.11 1.89
C MET A 80 3.08 7.60 3.22
N LYS A 81 2.22 6.96 4.01
CA LYS A 81 2.58 6.34 5.29
C LYS A 81 2.14 4.89 5.30
N LEU A 82 2.90 4.09 6.04
CA LEU A 82 2.49 2.73 6.35
C LEU A 82 1.39 2.77 7.42
N GLU A 83 0.30 2.11 7.13
CA GLU A 83 -0.87 2.01 8.02
C GLU A 83 -1.22 0.55 8.24
N ILE A 84 -1.61 0.24 9.48
CA ILE A 84 -2.21 -1.04 9.83
C ILE A 84 -3.73 -0.89 9.79
N VAL A 85 -4.38 -1.79 9.09
CA VAL A 85 -5.84 -1.85 9.00
C VAL A 85 -6.29 -3.15 9.67
N PRO A 86 -6.82 -3.09 10.90
CA PRO A 86 -7.48 -4.25 11.52
C PRO A 86 -8.66 -4.67 10.66
N LEU A 87 -8.85 -5.98 10.49
CA LEU A 87 -9.94 -6.48 9.66
C LEU A 87 -11.30 -6.28 10.37
N ASN A 88 -11.37 -6.70 11.61
CA ASN A 88 -12.35 -6.33 12.63
C ASN A 88 -11.81 -6.73 14.01
N GLU A 89 -12.43 -6.26 15.09
CA GLU A 89 -11.97 -6.52 16.45
C GLU A 89 -12.02 -8.00 16.85
N ALA A 90 -12.90 -8.80 16.21
CA ALA A 90 -13.11 -10.21 16.57
C ALA A 90 -12.16 -11.17 15.85
N THR A 91 -11.46 -10.76 14.80
CA THR A 91 -10.75 -11.72 13.92
C THR A 91 -9.27 -11.86 14.21
N HIS A 92 -8.67 -10.99 14.99
CA HIS A 92 -7.20 -10.96 15.19
C HIS A 92 -6.40 -10.95 13.87
N TYR A 93 -6.96 -10.38 12.81
CA TYR A 93 -6.31 -10.20 11.53
C TYR A 93 -6.08 -8.73 11.23
N LEU A 94 -4.97 -8.45 10.58
CA LEU A 94 -4.64 -7.13 10.07
C LEU A 94 -4.17 -7.18 8.61
N ALA A 95 -4.31 -6.07 7.94
CA ALA A 95 -3.69 -5.80 6.65
C ALA A 95 -2.76 -4.59 6.75
N LEU A 96 -1.81 -4.49 5.84
CA LEU A 96 -0.90 -3.35 5.75
C LEU A 96 -1.18 -2.57 4.47
N LYS A 97 -1.17 -1.24 4.60
CA LYS A 97 -1.30 -0.31 3.48
C LYS A 97 -0.16 0.70 3.50
N TYR A 98 0.25 1.11 2.33
CA TYR A 98 1.18 2.23 2.15
C TYR A 98 0.51 3.29 1.27
N GLY A 99 0.02 4.35 1.90
CA GLY A 99 -0.89 5.27 1.24
C GLY A 99 -2.13 4.53 0.70
N PRO A 100 -2.41 4.58 -0.61
CA PRO A 100 -3.54 3.85 -1.21
C PRO A 100 -3.24 2.39 -1.51
N ILE A 101 -1.99 1.95 -1.37
CA ILE A 101 -1.53 0.63 -1.83
C ILE A 101 -1.72 -0.40 -0.73
N VAL A 102 -2.42 -1.48 -1.02
CA VAL A 102 -2.47 -2.67 -0.19
C VAL A 102 -1.16 -3.44 -0.36
N LEU A 103 -0.52 -3.80 0.73
CA LEU A 103 0.69 -4.60 0.73
C LEU A 103 0.35 -6.07 0.99
N ALA A 104 1.06 -6.95 0.31
CA ALA A 104 0.90 -8.39 0.46
C ALA A 104 2.26 -9.09 0.52
N ALA A 105 2.32 -10.20 1.22
CA ALA A 105 3.47 -11.09 1.21
C ALA A 105 3.34 -12.07 0.04
N ARG A 106 4.39 -12.19 -0.76
CA ARG A 106 4.56 -13.31 -1.68
C ARG A 106 5.05 -14.50 -0.86
N ILE A 107 4.30 -15.60 -0.86
CA ILE A 107 4.59 -16.73 0.02
C ILE A 107 5.36 -17.82 -0.73
N SER A 108 4.81 -18.36 -1.81
CA SER A 108 5.42 -19.43 -2.58
C SER A 108 4.76 -19.58 -3.94
N ASP A 109 5.51 -20.04 -4.92
CA ASP A 109 5.04 -20.52 -6.22
C ASP A 109 5.18 -22.06 -6.37
N GLU A 110 5.65 -22.74 -5.33
CA GLU A 110 5.75 -24.18 -5.28
C GLU A 110 4.39 -24.86 -5.53
N HIS A 111 4.40 -25.94 -6.29
CA HIS A 111 3.22 -26.72 -6.68
C HIS A 111 2.19 -25.97 -7.53
N LEU A 112 2.49 -24.72 -7.98
CA LEU A 112 1.65 -24.00 -8.92
C LEU A 112 2.05 -24.31 -10.35
N SER A 113 1.07 -24.63 -11.19
CA SER A 113 1.25 -24.82 -12.63
C SER A 113 0.66 -23.63 -13.40
N LYS A 114 1.05 -23.50 -14.66
CA LYS A 114 0.45 -22.47 -15.53
C LYS A 114 -1.07 -22.63 -15.69
N ASP A 115 -1.57 -23.86 -15.56
CA ASP A 115 -3.00 -24.16 -15.71
C ASP A 115 -3.81 -23.70 -14.48
N ASP A 116 -3.19 -23.62 -13.30
CA ASP A 116 -3.84 -23.08 -12.10
C ASP A 116 -4.23 -21.60 -12.26
N PHE A 117 -3.58 -20.89 -13.18
CA PHE A 117 -3.82 -19.47 -13.44
C PHE A 117 -4.62 -19.20 -14.72
N ARG A 118 -4.80 -20.19 -15.59
CA ARG A 118 -5.49 -20.02 -16.87
C ARG A 118 -7.00 -20.22 -16.79
N SER A 119 -7.47 -20.81 -15.74
CA SER A 119 -8.82 -21.33 -15.68
C SER A 119 -9.78 -20.38 -14.93
N ALA A 120 -10.21 -19.34 -15.59
CA ALA A 120 -11.34 -18.54 -15.11
C ALA A 120 -12.70 -19.29 -15.17
N ARG A 121 -12.76 -20.49 -15.73
CA ARG A 121 -13.97 -21.26 -15.95
C ARG A 121 -13.87 -22.73 -15.57
N SER A 122 -12.82 -23.14 -14.88
CA SER A 122 -12.71 -24.56 -14.61
C SER A 122 -13.46 -24.96 -13.35
N THR A 123 -14.33 -25.90 -13.52
CA THR A 123 -14.78 -26.87 -12.53
C THR A 123 -13.65 -27.84 -12.13
N VAL A 124 -12.39 -27.38 -12.17
CA VAL A 124 -11.27 -28.18 -11.67
C VAL A 124 -11.51 -28.32 -10.18
N ALA A 125 -11.65 -29.54 -9.72
CA ALA A 125 -11.68 -29.86 -8.31
C ALA A 125 -10.57 -29.09 -7.60
N MET A 126 -10.91 -28.42 -6.50
CA MET A 126 -9.93 -27.69 -5.70
C MET A 126 -8.78 -28.65 -5.41
N LYS A 127 -7.60 -28.36 -5.98
CA LYS A 127 -6.40 -29.11 -5.66
C LYS A 127 -6.13 -28.90 -4.18
N ASP A 128 -5.82 -29.97 -3.46
CA ASP A 128 -5.30 -29.89 -2.11
C ASP A 128 -3.88 -29.29 -2.16
N TYR A 129 -3.82 -27.96 -2.09
CA TYR A 129 -2.54 -27.29 -1.96
C TYR A 129 -2.01 -27.44 -0.54
N PRO A 130 -0.70 -27.67 -0.36
CA PRO A 130 -0.11 -27.66 0.98
C PRO A 130 -0.45 -26.38 1.73
N VAL A 131 -0.73 -26.52 3.03
CA VAL A 131 -0.96 -25.36 3.89
C VAL A 131 0.31 -24.50 3.89
N ILE A 132 0.13 -23.22 3.57
CA ILE A 132 1.24 -22.26 3.62
C ILE A 132 1.37 -21.68 5.01
N ASP A 133 2.61 -21.56 5.46
CA ASP A 133 2.94 -20.90 6.70
C ASP A 133 3.01 -19.39 6.45
N VAL A 134 1.91 -18.69 6.76
CA VAL A 134 1.84 -17.22 6.64
C VAL A 134 2.45 -16.59 7.88
N PRO A 135 3.37 -15.62 7.75
CA PRO A 135 3.91 -14.90 8.91
C PRO A 135 2.82 -14.24 9.74
N ALA A 136 2.96 -14.27 11.06
CA ALA A 136 2.08 -13.57 11.99
C ALA A 136 2.78 -12.34 12.57
N PHE A 137 2.04 -11.26 12.80
CA PHE A 137 2.53 -10.09 13.52
C PHE A 137 2.30 -10.25 15.03
N ILE A 138 3.22 -9.73 15.83
CA ILE A 138 3.28 -9.95 17.29
C ILE A 138 3.51 -8.59 17.99
N GLY A 139 2.87 -8.40 19.13
CA GLY A 139 3.06 -7.26 20.01
C GLY A 139 2.14 -6.08 19.73
N ASP A 140 2.50 -4.89 20.19
CA ASP A 140 1.68 -3.69 20.05
C ASP A 140 1.52 -3.30 18.57
N ILE A 141 0.29 -3.35 18.08
CA ILE A 141 -0.08 -3.03 16.70
C ILE A 141 0.40 -1.64 16.26
N ARG A 142 0.48 -0.68 17.19
CA ARG A 142 0.93 0.69 16.91
C ARG A 142 2.44 0.78 16.61
N LYS A 143 3.21 -0.23 17.01
CA LYS A 143 4.66 -0.31 16.80
C LYS A 143 5.04 -1.05 15.52
N ILE A 144 4.13 -1.83 14.94
CA ILE A 144 4.38 -2.59 13.71
C ILE A 144 4.85 -1.70 12.56
N PRO A 145 4.24 -0.52 12.27
CA PRO A 145 4.68 0.32 11.17
C PRO A 145 6.15 0.74 11.24
N ALA A 146 6.66 0.99 12.44
CA ALA A 146 8.07 1.37 12.64
C ALA A 146 9.07 0.22 12.44
N ALA A 147 8.59 -1.03 12.45
CA ALA A 147 9.41 -2.23 12.23
C ALA A 147 9.39 -2.71 10.78
N VAL A 148 8.50 -2.18 9.96
CA VAL A 148 8.41 -2.48 8.52
C VAL A 148 9.19 -1.43 7.74
N ILE A 149 10.33 -1.84 7.20
CA ILE A 149 11.30 -0.92 6.60
C ILE A 149 11.23 -1.02 5.08
N ARG A 150 11.11 0.12 4.40
CA ARG A 150 11.19 0.19 2.95
C ARG A 150 12.59 -0.20 2.46
N LYS A 151 12.66 -1.11 1.52
CA LYS A 151 13.91 -1.53 0.87
C LYS A 151 14.41 -0.40 -0.04
N LYS A 152 15.70 -0.13 0.02
CA LYS A 152 16.34 0.88 -0.84
C LYS A 152 16.59 0.28 -2.24
N GLY A 153 16.45 1.13 -3.27
CA GLY A 153 16.79 0.75 -4.64
C GLY A 153 15.76 -0.14 -5.35
N GLU A 154 14.71 -0.56 -4.68
CA GLU A 154 13.61 -1.32 -5.27
C GLU A 154 12.36 -0.47 -5.40
N LYS A 155 11.53 -0.82 -6.38
CA LYS A 155 10.16 -0.34 -6.41
C LYS A 155 9.49 -0.77 -5.11
N LEU A 156 8.42 -0.17 -4.70
CA LEU A 156 7.74 -0.38 -3.43
C LEU A 156 7.87 -1.81 -2.87
N ALA A 157 8.91 -2.05 -2.08
CA ALA A 157 9.13 -3.28 -1.34
C ALA A 157 9.50 -2.94 0.10
N PHE A 158 9.02 -3.73 1.03
CA PHE A 158 9.22 -3.53 2.46
C PHE A 158 9.64 -4.84 3.10
N LEU A 159 10.44 -4.77 4.15
CA LEU A 159 10.86 -5.92 4.94
C LEU A 159 10.51 -5.70 6.41
N CYS A 160 9.90 -6.69 7.03
CA CYS A 160 9.80 -6.82 8.48
C CYS A 160 10.55 -8.09 8.91
N SER A 161 11.61 -7.92 9.70
CA SER A 161 12.46 -9.02 10.17
C SER A 161 12.73 -8.98 11.68
N LYS A 162 12.01 -8.14 12.43
CA LYS A 162 12.16 -8.06 13.89
C LYS A 162 11.46 -9.22 14.58
N ASP A 163 12.20 -10.08 15.28
CA ASP A 163 11.71 -11.31 15.95
C ASP A 163 10.61 -11.10 17.00
N ASN A 164 10.49 -9.89 17.54
CA ASN A 164 9.44 -9.54 18.51
C ASN A 164 8.25 -8.80 17.87
N VAL A 165 8.25 -8.66 16.54
CA VAL A 165 7.20 -7.97 15.77
C VAL A 165 6.59 -8.89 14.72
N VAL A 166 7.35 -9.83 14.20
CA VAL A 166 6.89 -10.81 13.22
C VAL A 166 7.43 -12.20 13.56
N SER A 167 6.64 -13.23 13.32
CA SER A 167 6.99 -14.63 13.64
C SER A 167 8.17 -15.15 12.82
N LYS A 168 8.31 -14.68 11.59
CA LYS A 168 9.44 -14.91 10.69
C LYS A 168 9.57 -13.72 9.74
N PRO A 169 10.76 -13.46 9.17
CA PRO A 169 10.95 -12.38 8.21
C PRO A 169 9.91 -12.44 7.09
N VAL A 170 9.34 -11.28 6.75
CA VAL A 170 8.36 -11.14 5.69
C VAL A 170 8.68 -9.97 4.79
N GLU A 171 8.72 -10.23 3.50
CA GLU A 171 8.76 -9.21 2.47
C GLU A 171 7.34 -8.88 2.01
N LEU A 172 7.05 -7.59 1.93
CA LEU A 172 5.76 -7.04 1.54
C LEU A 172 5.94 -6.22 0.28
N VAL A 173 5.11 -6.48 -0.72
CA VAL A 173 5.10 -5.76 -1.99
C VAL A 173 3.69 -5.29 -2.32
N PRO A 174 3.50 -4.33 -3.23
CA PRO A 174 2.17 -3.96 -3.70
C PRO A 174 1.40 -5.18 -4.20
N PHE A 175 0.20 -5.39 -3.70
CA PHE A 175 -0.62 -6.56 -4.04
C PHE A 175 -0.83 -6.69 -5.57
N ASN A 176 -1.03 -5.58 -6.26
CA ASN A 176 -1.22 -5.55 -7.71
C ASN A 176 0.01 -5.98 -8.54
N THR A 177 1.17 -6.17 -7.90
CA THR A 177 2.39 -6.66 -8.56
C THR A 177 2.60 -8.16 -8.39
N ILE A 178 1.75 -8.83 -7.60
CA ILE A 178 1.87 -10.26 -7.36
C ILE A 178 1.10 -11.01 -8.45
N HIS A 179 1.86 -11.70 -9.28
CA HIS A 179 1.36 -12.61 -10.30
C HIS A 179 2.02 -13.97 -10.10
N TRP A 180 1.31 -15.03 -10.41
CA TRP A 180 1.88 -16.40 -10.44
C TRP A 180 2.51 -16.86 -9.10
N SER A 181 1.91 -16.44 -7.98
CA SER A 181 2.36 -16.83 -6.64
C SER A 181 1.19 -16.92 -5.68
N ARG A 182 1.32 -17.77 -4.68
CA ARG A 182 0.48 -17.74 -3.48
C ARG A 182 0.88 -16.53 -2.64
N TYR A 183 -0.08 -15.87 -2.06
CA TYR A 183 0.15 -14.63 -1.33
C TYR A 183 -0.71 -14.51 -0.07
N ALA A 184 -0.34 -13.62 0.83
CA ALA A 184 -1.14 -13.23 1.97
C ALA A 184 -1.30 -11.71 2.00
N VAL A 185 -2.55 -11.25 2.12
CA VAL A 185 -2.93 -9.84 2.35
C VAL A 185 -3.29 -9.63 3.81
N TYR A 186 -3.87 -10.64 4.42
CA TYR A 186 -4.29 -10.62 5.82
C TYR A 186 -3.33 -11.48 6.64
N PHE A 187 -2.86 -10.90 7.74
CA PHE A 187 -1.91 -11.51 8.65
C PHE A 187 -2.54 -11.66 10.02
N ARG A 188 -2.34 -12.80 10.68
CA ARG A 188 -2.72 -12.93 12.07
C ARG A 188 -1.92 -11.98 12.94
N HIS A 189 -2.55 -11.50 13.99
CA HIS A 189 -1.94 -10.64 14.99
C HIS A 189 -2.11 -11.25 16.39
N TYR A 190 -1.05 -11.22 17.18
CA TYR A 190 -1.02 -11.67 18.56
C TYR A 190 -0.42 -10.59 19.44
N ASP A 191 -1.12 -10.20 20.49
CA ASP A 191 -0.63 -9.18 21.43
C ASP A 191 0.67 -9.59 22.13
N LYS A 192 0.86 -10.92 22.33
CA LYS A 192 2.03 -11.49 23.00
C LYS A 192 2.56 -12.72 22.24
N LYS A 193 3.89 -12.91 22.31
CA LYS A 193 4.56 -14.05 21.67
C LYS A 193 4.11 -15.40 22.26
N GLU A 194 3.77 -15.42 23.53
CA GLU A 194 3.28 -16.62 24.21
C GLU A 194 1.97 -17.12 23.59
N ASN A 195 1.08 -16.21 23.20
CA ASN A 195 -0.20 -16.53 22.54
C ASN A 195 0.04 -17.19 21.17
N TYR A 196 0.97 -16.63 20.39
CA TYR A 196 1.39 -17.22 19.13
C TYR A 196 1.97 -18.62 19.31
N LEU A 197 2.90 -18.81 20.27
CA LEU A 197 3.52 -20.10 20.53
C LEU A 197 2.51 -21.15 21.04
N ALA A 198 1.53 -20.73 21.83
CA ALA A 198 0.46 -21.63 22.31
C ALA A 198 -0.42 -22.12 21.15
N GLU A 199 -0.71 -21.28 20.18
CA GLU A 199 -1.50 -21.68 19.00
C GLU A 199 -0.71 -22.61 18.07
N LEU A 200 0.59 -22.36 17.87
CA LEU A 200 1.47 -23.26 17.12
C LEU A 200 1.45 -24.68 17.71
N LYS A 201 1.66 -24.80 19.01
CA LYS A 201 1.61 -26.12 19.69
C LYS A 201 0.29 -26.84 19.49
N LYS A 202 -0.84 -26.13 19.57
CA LYS A 202 -2.16 -26.71 19.30
C LYS A 202 -2.29 -27.24 17.86
N SER A 203 -1.76 -26.48 16.89
CA SER A 203 -1.82 -26.87 15.48
C SER A 203 -0.93 -28.08 15.15
N GLU A 204 0.22 -28.22 15.82
CA GLU A 204 1.11 -29.38 15.69
C GLU A 204 0.48 -30.65 16.27
N ILE A 205 -0.14 -30.56 17.46
CA ILE A 205 -0.85 -31.69 18.09
C ILE A 205 -2.02 -32.14 17.21
N GLY A 206 -2.79 -31.20 16.63
CA GLY A 206 -3.89 -31.53 15.72
C GLY A 206 -3.46 -32.22 14.42
N ARG A 207 -2.24 -31.98 13.94
CA ARG A 207 -1.67 -32.64 12.74
C ARG A 207 -1.10 -34.03 13.05
N ALA A 208 -0.72 -34.28 14.29
CA ALA A 208 -0.19 -35.58 14.71
C ALA A 208 -1.29 -36.68 14.94
N HIS A 209 -2.55 -36.29 14.88
CA HIS A 209 -3.71 -37.17 15.09
C HIS A 209 -4.57 -37.39 13.81
N VAL A 210 -4.08 -36.99 12.64
CA VAL A 210 -4.61 -37.26 11.32
C VAL A 210 -3.60 -38.09 10.55
#